data_763b88bf7a078b7ede0f0bbc4287bad5
#
_entry.id   763b88bf7a078b7ede0f0bbc4287bad5
#
_cell.length_a   1.000
_cell.length_b   1.000
_cell.length_c   1.000
_cell.angle_alpha   90.00
_cell.angle_beta   90.00
_cell.angle_gamma   90.00
#
_symmetry.space_group_name_H-M   'P 1'
#
loop_
_entity.id
_entity.type
_entity.pdbx_description
1 polymer ?
#
loop_
_entity_poly.entity_id
_entity_poly.type
_entity_poly.pdbx_seq_one_letter_code
_entity_poly.pdbx_strand_id
1 'polypeptide(L)'
;EMHETTPYDIIQMADAYGRPDLCNYYCSHKCEIGHRYVPEVEVSDLSNIILETIASLNEINPLTTRLIQIARDGKISDDEIKDFAFISNKLDEISLAIDSLNLWVDKTAGEQGLNIELLREEKKKQK
;
A
#
# COMPACT_ATOMS: atom_id res chain seq x y z
N GLU A 1 -24.34 28.32 4.61
CA GLU A 1 -24.57 26.88 4.49
C GLU A 1 -23.30 26.12 4.12
N MET A 2 -22.96 25.20 4.95
CA MET A 2 -21.69 24.50 4.73
C MET A 2 -21.85 23.39 3.70
N HIS A 3 -21.11 23.52 2.62
CA HIS A 3 -21.05 22.47 1.61
C HIS A 3 -20.25 21.28 2.14
N GLU A 4 -20.85 20.12 2.16
CA GLU A 4 -20.16 18.92 2.59
C GLU A 4 -19.22 18.45 1.49
N THR A 5 -17.96 18.22 1.85
CA THR A 5 -16.94 17.78 0.90
C THR A 5 -17.24 16.36 0.43
N THR A 6 -17.31 16.18 -0.88
CA THR A 6 -17.56 14.86 -1.49
C THR A 6 -16.26 14.22 -1.96
N PRO A 7 -16.26 12.90 -2.18
CA PRO A 7 -15.08 12.25 -2.78
C PRO A 7 -14.67 12.87 -4.11
N TYR A 8 -15.62 13.34 -4.91
CA TYR A 8 -15.32 14.00 -6.18
C TYR A 8 -14.52 15.28 -5.96
N ASP A 9 -14.92 16.07 -4.94
CA ASP A 9 -14.21 17.30 -4.59
C ASP A 9 -12.75 16.99 -4.20
N ILE A 10 -12.54 15.92 -3.45
CA ILE A 10 -11.19 15.51 -3.03
C ILE A 10 -10.34 15.10 -4.23
N ILE A 11 -10.90 14.38 -5.18
CA ILE A 11 -10.19 14.01 -6.40
C ILE A 11 -9.75 15.26 -7.17
N GLN A 12 -10.63 16.24 -7.31
CA GLN A 12 -10.31 17.49 -7.98
C GLN A 12 -9.21 18.27 -7.26
N MET A 13 -9.26 18.32 -5.93
CA MET A 13 -8.22 18.96 -5.12
C MET A 13 -6.88 18.24 -5.26
N ALA A 14 -6.89 16.91 -5.21
CA ALA A 14 -5.68 16.12 -5.35
C ALA A 14 -5.02 16.36 -6.71
N ASP A 15 -5.82 16.40 -7.78
CA ASP A 15 -5.33 16.66 -9.13
C ASP A 15 -4.79 18.08 -9.27
N ALA A 16 -5.52 19.06 -8.71
CA ALA A 16 -5.13 20.47 -8.82
C ALA A 16 -3.82 20.78 -8.10
N TYR A 17 -3.59 20.15 -6.95
CA TYR A 17 -2.39 20.41 -6.13
C TYR A 17 -1.28 19.38 -6.32
N GLY A 18 -1.48 18.38 -7.17
CA GLY A 18 -0.50 17.30 -7.33
C GLY A 18 -0.29 16.51 -6.05
N ARG A 19 -1.37 16.29 -5.29
CA ARG A 19 -1.33 15.64 -3.98
C ARG A 19 -2.23 14.40 -3.94
N PRO A 20 -1.81 13.28 -4.54
CA PRO A 20 -2.63 12.06 -4.52
C PRO A 20 -2.85 11.51 -3.11
N ASP A 21 -2.00 11.86 -2.15
CA ASP A 21 -2.16 11.47 -0.76
C ASP A 21 -3.44 12.02 -0.11
N LEU A 22 -4.02 13.10 -0.67
CA LEU A 22 -5.30 13.63 -0.19
C LEU A 22 -6.43 12.61 -0.33
N CYS A 23 -6.41 11.82 -1.39
CA CYS A 23 -7.42 10.77 -1.59
C CYS A 23 -7.30 9.68 -0.52
N ASN A 24 -6.09 9.25 -0.20
CA ASN A 24 -5.86 8.28 0.86
C ASN A 24 -6.28 8.85 2.22
N TYR A 25 -5.92 10.10 2.50
CA TYR A 25 -6.31 10.75 3.75
C TYR A 25 -7.83 10.78 3.91
N TYR A 26 -8.53 11.19 2.86
CA TYR A 26 -10.00 11.23 2.89
C TYR A 26 -10.59 9.84 3.14
N CYS A 27 -10.11 8.83 2.41
CA CYS A 27 -10.63 7.48 2.54
C CYS A 27 -10.36 6.88 3.93
N SER A 28 -9.19 7.16 4.51
CA SER A 28 -8.83 6.58 5.80
C SER A 28 -9.45 7.31 6.99
N HIS A 29 -9.83 8.58 6.83
CA HIS A 29 -10.34 9.41 7.94
C HIS A 29 -11.81 9.81 7.83
N LYS A 30 -12.30 10.09 6.62
CA LYS A 30 -13.63 10.67 6.43
C LYS A 30 -14.67 9.70 5.92
N CYS A 31 -14.28 8.70 5.17
CA CYS A 31 -15.19 7.67 4.69
C CYS A 31 -15.35 6.59 5.75
N GLU A 32 -16.58 6.26 6.12
CA GLU A 32 -16.81 5.24 7.15
C GLU A 32 -16.23 3.88 6.78
N ILE A 33 -16.38 3.47 5.53
CA ILE A 33 -15.82 2.21 5.07
C ILE A 33 -14.29 2.29 5.05
N GLY A 34 -13.76 3.37 4.49
CA GLY A 34 -12.32 3.57 4.41
C GLY A 34 -11.66 3.69 5.78
N HIS A 35 -12.35 4.31 6.73
CA HIS A 35 -11.82 4.43 8.10
C HIS A 35 -11.56 3.05 8.73
N ARG A 36 -12.36 2.06 8.38
CA ARG A 36 -12.19 0.69 8.89
C ARG A 36 -11.19 -0.15 8.11
N TYR A 37 -11.13 0.03 6.81
CA TYR A 37 -10.43 -0.91 5.92
C TYR A 37 -9.26 -0.30 5.16
N VAL A 38 -9.18 1.01 5.09
CA VAL A 38 -8.13 1.69 4.33
C VAL A 38 -7.15 2.35 5.29
N PRO A 39 -5.92 1.84 5.40
CA PRO A 39 -4.93 2.47 6.27
C PRO A 39 -4.45 3.80 5.69
N GLU A 40 -4.11 4.72 6.59
CA GLU A 40 -3.45 5.95 6.17
C GLU A 40 -2.03 5.64 5.73
N VAL A 41 -1.66 6.13 4.55
CA VAL A 41 -0.35 5.89 3.96
C VAL A 41 0.44 7.19 3.93
N GLU A 42 1.65 7.16 4.49
CA GLU A 42 2.55 8.29 4.43
C GLU A 42 3.45 8.17 3.21
N VAL A 43 3.66 9.30 2.53
CA VAL A 43 4.59 9.34 1.41
C VAL A 43 6.00 9.51 1.96
N SER A 44 6.80 8.45 1.93
CA SER A 44 8.20 8.55 2.29
C SER A 44 9.08 8.53 1.05
N ASP A 45 10.38 8.72 1.21
CA ASP A 45 11.27 8.70 0.06
C ASP A 45 11.45 7.26 -0.47
N LEU A 46 11.84 7.16 -1.73
CA LEU A 46 11.97 5.88 -2.42
C LEU A 46 12.94 4.92 -1.72
N SER A 47 14.04 5.44 -1.21
CA SER A 47 15.04 4.61 -0.53
C SER A 47 14.46 3.94 0.72
N ASN A 48 13.73 4.69 1.53
CA ASN A 48 13.10 4.14 2.72
C ASN A 48 12.04 3.09 2.39
N ILE A 49 11.23 3.36 1.36
CA ILE A 49 10.20 2.40 0.92
C ILE A 49 10.84 1.08 0.52
N ILE A 50 11.90 1.13 -0.27
CA ILE A 50 12.59 -0.07 -0.76
C ILE A 50 13.25 -0.82 0.40
N LEU A 51 13.92 -0.12 1.31
CA LEU A 51 14.59 -0.75 2.45
C LEU A 51 13.59 -1.44 3.37
N GLU A 52 12.47 -0.81 3.66
CA GLU A 52 11.41 -1.41 4.48
C GLU A 52 10.82 -2.66 3.81
N THR A 53 10.61 -2.60 2.50
CA THR A 53 10.06 -3.74 1.75
C THR A 53 11.03 -4.92 1.79
N ILE A 54 12.31 -4.68 1.56
CA ILE A 54 13.33 -5.74 1.58
C ILE A 54 13.46 -6.34 2.98
N ALA A 55 13.46 -5.50 4.02
CA ALA A 55 13.55 -5.98 5.39
C ALA A 55 12.38 -6.89 5.73
N SER A 56 11.16 -6.50 5.37
CA SER A 56 9.96 -7.29 5.64
C SER A 56 9.98 -8.62 4.87
N LEU A 57 10.42 -8.60 3.61
CA LEU A 57 10.55 -9.83 2.81
C LEU A 57 11.57 -10.79 3.41
N ASN A 58 12.71 -10.27 3.88
CA ASN A 58 13.74 -11.08 4.51
C ASN A 58 13.26 -11.74 5.80
N GLU A 59 12.40 -11.07 6.56
CA GLU A 59 11.84 -11.64 7.78
C GLU A 59 10.84 -12.75 7.51
N ILE A 60 10.12 -12.71 6.40
CA ILE A 60 9.18 -13.76 6.00
C ILE A 60 9.92 -15.00 5.46
N ASN A 61 11.06 -14.82 4.82
CA ASN A 61 11.77 -15.88 4.12
C ASN A 61 11.99 -17.14 4.97
N PRO A 62 12.45 -17.04 6.25
CA PRO A 62 12.62 -18.24 7.07
C PRO A 62 11.33 -18.99 7.38
N LEU A 63 10.18 -18.36 7.18
CA LEU A 63 8.88 -18.92 7.50
C LEU A 63 8.16 -19.51 6.28
N THR A 64 8.86 -19.58 5.13
CA THR A 64 8.28 -20.10 3.88
C THR A 64 7.75 -21.52 4.06
N THR A 65 8.52 -22.39 4.74
CA THR A 65 8.11 -23.78 4.98
C THR A 65 6.83 -23.83 5.79
N ARG A 66 6.72 -22.96 6.80
CA ARG A 66 5.52 -22.90 7.64
C ARG A 66 4.29 -22.46 6.82
N LEU A 67 4.46 -21.49 5.94
CA LEU A 67 3.39 -21.06 5.03
C LEU A 67 2.93 -22.21 4.13
N ILE A 68 3.86 -23.00 3.60
CA ILE A 68 3.52 -24.14 2.77
C ILE A 68 2.73 -25.18 3.56
N GLN A 69 3.09 -25.44 4.80
CA GLN A 69 2.36 -26.37 5.66
C GLN A 69 0.93 -25.91 5.91
N ILE A 70 0.75 -24.61 6.21
CA ILE A 70 -0.58 -24.01 6.42
C ILE A 70 -1.41 -24.13 5.14
N ALA A 71 -0.81 -23.85 3.98
CA ALA A 71 -1.50 -23.93 2.69
C ALA A 71 -1.96 -25.34 2.37
N ARG A 72 -1.15 -26.35 2.70
CA ARG A 72 -1.51 -27.75 2.45
C ARG A 72 -2.72 -28.19 3.29
N ASP A 73 -2.75 -27.79 4.54
CA ASP A 73 -3.81 -28.17 5.46
C ASP A 73 -5.10 -27.41 5.19
N GLY A 74 -5.00 -26.21 4.65
CA GLY A 74 -6.14 -25.32 4.45
C GLY A 74 -6.74 -24.81 5.75
N LYS A 75 -6.05 -25.03 6.87
CA LYS A 75 -6.48 -24.61 8.20
C LYS A 75 -5.30 -24.11 9.00
N ILE A 76 -5.55 -23.20 9.91
CA ILE A 76 -4.54 -22.69 10.81
C ILE A 76 -4.79 -23.32 12.18
N SER A 77 -3.86 -24.17 12.62
CA SER A 77 -3.94 -24.80 13.93
C SER A 77 -3.43 -23.86 15.03
N ASP A 78 -3.73 -24.20 16.29
CA ASP A 78 -3.35 -23.35 17.41
C ASP A 78 -1.84 -23.16 17.53
N ASP A 79 -1.05 -24.17 17.18
CA ASP A 79 0.41 -24.08 17.21
C ASP A 79 0.97 -23.26 16.03
N GLU A 80 0.17 -23.06 14.98
CA GLU A 80 0.56 -22.25 13.83
C GLU A 80 0.15 -20.79 13.95
N ILE A 81 -0.74 -20.47 14.91
CA ILE A 81 -1.29 -19.11 15.04
C ILE A 81 -0.20 -18.05 15.28
N LYS A 82 0.80 -18.35 16.09
CA LYS A 82 1.90 -17.39 16.34
C LYS A 82 2.67 -17.07 15.07
N ASP A 83 3.02 -18.10 14.30
CA ASP A 83 3.75 -17.91 13.06
C ASP A 83 2.88 -17.20 12.03
N PHE A 84 1.61 -17.57 11.95
CA PHE A 84 0.69 -16.93 11.03
C PHE A 84 0.48 -15.45 11.38
N ALA A 85 0.34 -15.12 12.67
CA ALA A 85 0.21 -13.74 13.12
C ALA A 85 1.44 -12.91 12.76
N PHE A 86 2.64 -13.46 12.94
CA PHE A 86 3.87 -12.79 12.55
C PHE A 86 3.91 -12.53 11.04
N ILE A 87 3.60 -13.55 10.25
CA ILE A 87 3.57 -13.44 8.79
C ILE A 87 2.53 -12.40 8.35
N SER A 88 1.34 -12.44 8.95
CA SER A 88 0.27 -11.50 8.63
C SER A 88 0.71 -10.06 8.89
N ASN A 89 1.38 -9.80 10.02
CA ASN A 89 1.90 -8.47 10.32
C ASN A 89 2.94 -8.02 9.30
N LYS A 90 3.82 -8.93 8.87
CA LYS A 90 4.82 -8.59 7.86
C LYS A 90 4.20 -8.32 6.49
N LEU A 91 3.15 -9.06 6.14
CA LEU A 91 2.41 -8.80 4.90
C LEU A 91 1.71 -7.45 4.97
N ASP A 92 1.18 -7.07 6.13
CA ASP A 92 0.59 -5.74 6.31
C ASP A 92 1.64 -4.63 6.12
N GLU A 93 2.85 -4.81 6.66
CA GLU A 93 3.94 -3.86 6.45
C GLU A 93 4.31 -3.75 4.97
N ILE A 94 4.38 -4.87 4.26
CA ILE A 94 4.68 -4.88 2.83
C ILE A 94 3.57 -4.18 2.05
N SER A 95 2.32 -4.43 2.41
CA SER A 95 1.16 -3.79 1.78
C SER A 95 1.22 -2.28 1.92
N LEU A 96 1.55 -1.78 3.12
CA LEU A 96 1.72 -0.34 3.34
C LEU A 96 2.88 0.24 2.54
N ALA A 97 3.99 -0.50 2.43
CA ALA A 97 5.13 -0.07 1.65
C ALA A 97 4.78 0.02 0.15
N ILE A 98 4.00 -0.94 -0.34
CA ILE A 98 3.52 -0.93 -1.74
C ILE A 98 2.61 0.28 -1.99
N ASP A 99 1.69 0.56 -1.08
CA ASP A 99 0.81 1.72 -1.19
C ASP A 99 1.60 3.03 -1.16
N SER A 100 2.61 3.10 -0.29
CA SER A 100 3.51 4.25 -0.23
C SER A 100 4.29 4.44 -1.54
N LEU A 101 4.74 3.32 -2.14
CA LEU A 101 5.43 3.36 -3.42
C LEU A 101 4.51 3.89 -4.53
N ASN A 102 3.26 3.42 -4.56
CA ASN A 102 2.29 3.89 -5.55
C ASN A 102 2.02 5.40 -5.41
N LEU A 103 1.88 5.88 -4.18
CA LEU A 103 1.72 7.33 -3.94
C LEU A 103 2.96 8.11 -4.36
N TRP A 104 4.15 7.59 -4.08
CA TRP A 104 5.39 8.22 -4.50
C TRP A 104 5.47 8.35 -6.02
N VAL A 105 5.10 7.28 -6.74
CA VAL A 105 5.05 7.29 -8.21
C VAL A 105 4.09 8.36 -8.72
N ASP A 106 2.87 8.42 -8.17
CA ASP A 106 1.87 9.39 -8.60
C ASP A 106 2.32 10.83 -8.32
N LYS A 107 2.92 11.06 -7.17
CA LYS A 107 3.40 12.38 -6.79
C LYS A 107 4.58 12.82 -7.66
N THR A 108 5.54 11.92 -7.89
CA THR A 108 6.74 12.23 -8.68
C THR A 108 6.40 12.44 -10.15
N ALA A 109 5.41 11.73 -10.68
CA ALA A 109 4.94 11.93 -12.04
C ALA A 109 4.47 13.37 -12.27
N GLY A 110 3.85 13.98 -11.25
CA GLY A 110 3.38 15.37 -11.34
C GLY A 110 4.48 16.41 -11.16
N GLU A 111 5.59 16.05 -10.53
CA GLU A 111 6.62 17.02 -10.12
C GLU A 111 7.89 16.98 -10.97
N GLN A 112 8.45 15.81 -11.28
CA GLN A 112 9.81 15.76 -11.79
C GLN A 112 10.16 14.60 -12.71
N GLY A 113 9.57 14.52 -13.82
CA GLY A 113 10.25 13.75 -14.85
C GLY A 113 10.28 12.23 -14.73
N LEU A 114 9.53 11.65 -13.82
CA LEU A 114 9.27 10.22 -13.93
C LEU A 114 8.36 10.03 -15.15
N ASN A 115 8.80 9.23 -16.12
CA ASN A 115 8.01 8.99 -17.30
C ASN A 115 6.92 7.97 -16.99
N ILE A 116 5.79 8.46 -16.51
CA ILE A 116 4.68 7.62 -16.08
C ILE A 116 4.06 6.82 -17.24
N GLU A 117 4.05 7.40 -18.43
CA GLU A 117 3.51 6.70 -19.61
C GLU A 117 4.36 5.50 -19.98
N LEU A 118 5.68 5.67 -19.96
CA LEU A 118 6.59 4.57 -20.23
C LEU A 118 6.46 3.47 -19.16
N LEU A 119 6.36 3.87 -17.90
CA LEU A 119 6.17 2.91 -16.80
C LEU A 119 4.89 2.10 -17.01
N ARG A 120 3.79 2.75 -17.33
CA ARG A 120 2.50 2.08 -17.58
C ARG A 120 2.57 1.14 -18.78
N GLU A 121 3.22 1.56 -19.87
CA GLU A 121 3.39 0.73 -21.06
C GLU A 121 4.22 -0.53 -20.74
N GLU A 122 5.32 -0.37 -20.02
CA GLU A 122 6.18 -1.50 -19.65
C GLU A 122 5.45 -2.47 -18.72
N LYS A 123 4.65 -1.96 -17.78
CA LYS A 123 3.83 -2.82 -16.92
C LYS A 123 2.84 -3.65 -17.73
N LYS A 124 2.23 -3.07 -18.75
CA LYS A 124 1.31 -3.80 -19.63
C LYS A 124 2.01 -4.88 -20.43
N LYS A 125 3.22 -4.61 -20.92
CA LYS A 125 4.00 -5.58 -21.70
C LYS A 125 4.41 -6.80 -20.89
N GLN A 126 4.60 -6.64 -19.58
CA GLN A 126 5.07 -7.71 -18.70
C GLN A 126 3.96 -8.58 -18.12
N LYS A 127 2.73 -8.25 -18.42
CA LYS A 127 1.58 -9.05 -17.96
C LYS A 127 1.31 -10.26 -18.83
#